data_2b06d6ee325a8f316595530730ea5997
#
_entry.id   2b06d6ee325a8f316595530730ea5997
#
_cell.length_a   1.000
_cell.length_b   1.000
_cell.length_c   1.000
_cell.angle_alpha   90.00
_cell.angle_beta   90.00
_cell.angle_gamma   90.00
#
_symmetry.space_group_name_H-M   'P 1'
#
loop_
_entity.id
_entity.type
_entity.pdbx_description
1 polymer ?
#
loop_
_entity_poly.entity_id
_entity_poly.type
_entity_poly.pdbx_seq_one_letter_code
_entity_poly.pdbx_strand_id
1 'polypeptide(L)'
;MFPQKKPMCSTNAVLHLLAIAREAEVPLTIDDFNRIGDKVPHLGDLKPFGRYVMNDVDKIGGIPVVMKALLDAGLMHGDVLTVTGRTMAENLEALAPPSLDDDVIRSLERPIHATGGLTILKGSLAPEGAVVKSAGFDETVFEGTARVFDGERAAMDALSAGQIQARDVVVIRYEGPKGGPGMREMLAITGAIKGAGLGKDVLLLTDGRFSGGTTGLCVGHVAPEAVDGGPIAFVRDGDRITLDVLNRTLEVEQGDDWESRKEGWEPNPPKYTRGVLGK
;
A
#
# COMPACT_ATOMS: atom_id res chain seq x y z
N MET A 1 -26.54 8.69 5.06
CA MET A 1 -25.51 7.68 5.30
C MET A 1 -24.16 8.35 4.97
N PHE A 2 -23.39 8.76 5.96
CA PHE A 2 -22.14 9.48 5.71
C PHE A 2 -21.08 8.48 5.27
N PRO A 3 -20.28 8.77 4.22
CA PRO A 3 -19.18 7.90 3.83
C PRO A 3 -18.17 7.84 4.97
N GLN A 4 -17.92 6.64 5.48
CA GLN A 4 -16.93 6.39 6.53
C GLN A 4 -15.55 6.70 5.97
N LYS A 5 -14.86 7.69 6.54
CA LYS A 5 -13.50 8.07 6.19
C LYS A 5 -12.52 7.18 6.97
N LYS A 6 -11.54 6.64 6.30
CA LYS A 6 -10.59 5.63 6.79
C LYS A 6 -9.15 6.18 6.90
N PRO A 7 -8.29 5.71 7.83
CA PRO A 7 -7.06 6.39 8.24
C PRO A 7 -5.78 6.00 7.52
N MET A 8 -4.68 6.61 7.98
CA MET A 8 -3.37 6.55 7.39
C MET A 8 -2.66 5.23 7.70
N CYS A 9 -2.54 4.37 6.68
CA CYS A 9 -1.57 3.29 6.64
C CYS A 9 -0.55 3.58 5.53
N SER A 10 0.73 3.49 5.82
CA SER A 10 1.77 3.66 4.81
C SER A 10 2.13 2.31 4.20
N THR A 11 1.89 2.13 2.90
CA THR A 11 2.38 0.94 2.16
C THR A 11 3.90 0.84 2.21
N ASN A 12 4.61 1.97 2.31
CA ASN A 12 6.05 2.02 2.48
C ASN A 12 6.53 1.31 3.75
N ALA A 13 5.71 1.24 4.81
CA ALA A 13 6.05 0.51 6.03
C ALA A 13 6.25 -0.98 5.75
N VAL A 14 5.45 -1.58 4.87
CA VAL A 14 5.63 -2.98 4.44
C VAL A 14 7.03 -3.19 3.85
N LEU A 15 7.39 -2.35 2.87
CA LEU A 15 8.68 -2.41 2.20
C LEU A 15 9.86 -2.26 3.18
N HIS A 16 9.80 -1.24 4.04
CA HIS A 16 10.89 -0.95 4.96
C HIS A 16 11.01 -1.97 6.09
N LEU A 17 9.89 -2.47 6.63
CA LEU A 17 9.94 -3.50 7.67
C LEU A 17 10.48 -4.83 7.16
N LEU A 18 10.14 -5.23 5.93
CA LEU A 18 10.73 -6.41 5.29
C LEU A 18 12.25 -6.25 5.10
N ALA A 19 12.70 -5.06 4.66
CA ALA A 19 14.14 -4.78 4.50
C ALA A 19 14.87 -4.80 5.85
N ILE A 20 14.33 -4.17 6.89
CA ILE A 20 14.91 -4.15 8.25
C ILE A 20 14.95 -5.57 8.82
N ALA A 21 13.88 -6.34 8.68
CA ALA A 21 13.80 -7.70 9.17
C ALA A 21 14.85 -8.60 8.51
N ARG A 22 15.05 -8.45 7.19
CA ARG A 22 16.08 -9.18 6.45
C ARG A 22 17.49 -8.88 6.96
N GLU A 23 17.83 -7.60 7.14
CA GLU A 23 19.14 -7.19 7.67
C GLU A 23 19.35 -7.63 9.13
N ALA A 24 18.27 -7.70 9.90
CA ALA A 24 18.30 -8.17 11.29
C ALA A 24 18.19 -9.70 11.42
N GLU A 25 18.13 -10.44 10.30
CA GLU A 25 17.93 -11.89 10.26
C GLU A 25 16.67 -12.36 11.00
N VAL A 26 15.62 -11.51 11.02
CA VAL A 26 14.33 -11.81 11.62
C VAL A 26 13.39 -12.38 10.55
N PRO A 27 12.77 -13.55 10.77
CA PRO A 27 11.85 -14.13 9.80
C PRO A 27 10.54 -13.32 9.76
N LEU A 28 10.43 -12.43 8.79
CA LEU A 28 9.23 -11.66 8.46
C LEU A 28 8.91 -11.83 6.98
N THR A 29 7.68 -12.21 6.68
CA THR A 29 7.18 -12.36 5.31
C THR A 29 6.09 -11.34 5.01
N ILE A 30 5.78 -11.16 3.74
CA ILE A 30 4.69 -10.26 3.34
C ILE A 30 3.33 -10.75 3.87
N ASP A 31 3.14 -12.05 4.04
CA ASP A 31 1.89 -12.64 4.55
C ASP A 31 1.64 -12.33 6.03
N ASP A 32 2.70 -12.02 6.79
CA ASP A 32 2.57 -11.62 8.19
C ASP A 32 1.76 -10.33 8.36
N PHE A 33 1.79 -9.44 7.36
CA PHE A 33 1.01 -8.21 7.41
C PHE A 33 -0.50 -8.47 7.37
N ASN A 34 -0.96 -9.45 6.60
CA ASN A 34 -2.36 -9.88 6.64
C ASN A 34 -2.70 -10.55 7.99
N ARG A 35 -1.85 -11.50 8.44
CA ARG A 35 -2.04 -12.22 9.70
C ARG A 35 -2.12 -11.29 10.92
N ILE A 36 -1.30 -10.24 10.95
CA ILE A 36 -1.32 -9.24 12.02
C ILE A 36 -2.50 -8.28 11.81
N GLY A 37 -2.72 -7.81 10.59
CA GLY A 37 -3.81 -6.91 10.25
C GLY A 37 -5.20 -7.47 10.57
N ASP A 38 -5.38 -8.79 10.50
CA ASP A 38 -6.63 -9.46 10.89
C ASP A 38 -6.91 -9.39 12.39
N LYS A 39 -5.88 -9.18 13.21
CA LYS A 39 -5.98 -9.15 14.69
C LYS A 39 -5.99 -7.72 15.24
N VAL A 40 -5.29 -6.81 14.61
CA VAL A 40 -5.11 -5.44 15.09
C VAL A 40 -6.11 -4.53 14.39
N PRO A 41 -7.12 -4.03 15.11
CA PRO A 41 -8.15 -3.20 14.53
C PRO A 41 -7.59 -1.81 14.17
N HIS A 42 -8.33 -1.15 13.32
CA HIS A 42 -8.05 0.17 12.87
C HIS A 42 -8.65 1.21 13.83
N LEU A 43 -7.83 1.95 14.57
CA LEU A 43 -8.26 2.83 15.65
C LEU A 43 -8.17 4.33 15.30
N GLY A 44 -7.18 4.76 14.53
CA GLY A 44 -6.90 6.18 14.32
C GLY A 44 -7.76 6.82 13.21
N ASP A 45 -8.52 7.87 13.50
CA ASP A 45 -9.28 8.64 12.50
C ASP A 45 -8.39 9.74 11.85
N LEU A 46 -7.28 9.29 11.24
CA LEU A 46 -6.22 10.16 10.75
C LEU A 46 -6.27 10.38 9.22
N LYS A 47 -5.83 11.57 8.76
CA LYS A 47 -5.67 11.86 7.33
C LYS A 47 -4.66 10.89 6.67
N PRO A 48 -4.78 10.60 5.35
CA PRO A 48 -5.57 11.33 4.35
C PRO A 48 -7.05 10.94 4.26
N PHE A 49 -7.51 9.91 4.93
CA PHE A 49 -8.89 9.44 4.87
C PHE A 49 -9.75 9.85 6.07
N GLY A 50 -9.12 10.08 7.22
CA GLY A 50 -9.75 10.53 8.45
C GLY A 50 -9.80 12.05 8.60
N ARG A 51 -10.16 12.49 9.81
CA ARG A 51 -10.37 13.91 10.15
C ARG A 51 -9.09 14.56 10.69
N TYR A 52 -8.31 13.84 11.49
CA TYR A 52 -7.23 14.34 12.32
C TYR A 52 -5.86 14.18 11.69
N VAL A 53 -4.85 14.83 12.28
CA VAL A 53 -3.44 14.75 11.90
C VAL A 53 -2.59 14.34 13.10
N MET A 54 -1.30 14.04 12.90
CA MET A 54 -0.39 13.61 13.98
C MET A 54 -0.28 14.62 15.13
N ASN A 55 -0.44 15.92 14.86
CA ASN A 55 -0.49 16.92 15.90
C ASN A 55 -1.68 16.77 16.86
N ASP A 56 -2.80 16.21 16.36
CA ASP A 56 -3.96 15.91 17.21
C ASP A 56 -3.71 14.68 18.05
N VAL A 57 -2.97 13.69 17.53
CA VAL A 57 -2.49 12.53 18.31
C VAL A 57 -1.56 12.98 19.44
N ASP A 58 -0.65 13.92 19.16
CA ASP A 58 0.26 14.47 20.16
C ASP A 58 -0.51 15.11 21.33
N LYS A 59 -1.55 15.89 21.04
CA LYS A 59 -2.38 16.55 22.07
C LYS A 59 -3.07 15.59 23.03
N ILE A 60 -3.40 14.38 22.59
CA ILE A 60 -4.06 13.36 23.42
C ILE A 60 -3.06 12.46 24.17
N GLY A 61 -1.75 12.74 24.09
CA GLY A 61 -0.69 11.99 24.76
C GLY A 61 0.23 11.21 23.82
N GLY A 62 0.07 11.36 22.51
CA GLY A 62 0.98 10.85 21.49
C GLY A 62 0.85 9.35 21.21
N ILE A 63 1.85 8.81 20.53
CA ILE A 63 1.93 7.38 20.19
C ILE A 63 1.87 6.46 21.42
N PRO A 64 2.46 6.82 22.60
CA PRO A 64 2.37 5.97 23.79
C PRO A 64 0.96 5.60 24.21
N VAL A 65 -0.03 6.47 23.97
CA VAL A 65 -1.46 6.18 24.24
C VAL A 65 -1.94 4.99 23.44
N VAL A 66 -1.63 4.95 22.14
CA VAL A 66 -2.00 3.83 21.25
C VAL A 66 -1.25 2.56 21.65
N MET A 67 0.07 2.68 21.93
CA MET A 67 0.89 1.55 22.32
C MET A 67 0.41 0.93 23.64
N LYS A 68 0.03 1.77 24.61
CA LYS A 68 -0.50 1.29 25.90
C LYS A 68 -1.81 0.54 25.71
N ALA A 69 -2.74 1.07 24.90
CA ALA A 69 -3.99 0.41 24.61
C ALA A 69 -3.81 -0.96 23.91
N LEU A 70 -2.89 -1.05 22.96
CA LEU A 70 -2.56 -2.31 22.29
C LEU A 70 -1.87 -3.30 23.24
N LEU A 71 -1.00 -2.82 24.13
CA LEU A 71 -0.34 -3.65 25.14
C LEU A 71 -1.35 -4.22 26.11
N ASP A 72 -2.26 -3.41 26.65
CA ASP A 72 -3.28 -3.82 27.61
C ASP A 72 -4.27 -4.83 27.00
N ALA A 73 -4.49 -4.75 25.69
CA ALA A 73 -5.30 -5.71 24.96
C ALA A 73 -4.55 -6.99 24.54
N GLY A 74 -3.27 -7.12 24.87
CA GLY A 74 -2.44 -8.26 24.47
C GLY A 74 -2.13 -8.32 22.95
N LEU A 75 -2.25 -7.18 22.26
CA LEU A 75 -1.98 -7.04 20.82
C LEU A 75 -0.55 -6.55 20.52
N MET A 76 0.25 -6.31 21.54
CA MET A 76 1.64 -5.89 21.45
C MET A 76 2.50 -6.63 22.47
N HIS A 77 3.74 -6.98 22.08
CA HIS A 77 4.70 -7.59 22.99
C HIS A 77 5.27 -6.54 23.95
N GLY A 78 5.08 -6.75 25.25
CA GLY A 78 5.54 -5.86 26.29
C GLY A 78 6.92 -6.20 26.86
N ASP A 79 7.37 -7.42 26.68
CA ASP A 79 8.60 -8.02 27.23
C ASP A 79 9.87 -7.71 26.40
N VAL A 80 9.71 -7.12 25.20
CA VAL A 80 10.84 -6.80 24.34
C VAL A 80 11.67 -5.65 24.89
N LEU A 81 13.00 -5.80 24.87
CA LEU A 81 13.93 -4.75 25.26
C LEU A 81 13.90 -3.58 24.26
N THR A 82 14.05 -2.38 24.81
CA THR A 82 14.13 -1.14 24.03
C THR A 82 15.50 -0.49 24.20
N VAL A 83 15.74 0.59 23.47
CA VAL A 83 16.99 1.39 23.53
C VAL A 83 17.26 2.00 24.92
N THR A 84 16.27 2.05 25.81
CA THR A 84 16.44 2.53 27.19
C THR A 84 17.05 1.49 28.12
N GLY A 85 17.24 0.24 27.66
CA GLY A 85 17.62 -0.89 28.49
C GLY A 85 16.48 -1.46 29.36
N ARG A 86 15.26 -0.94 29.18
CA ARG A 86 14.03 -1.43 29.82
C ARG A 86 13.14 -2.09 28.76
N THR A 87 12.19 -2.88 29.23
CA THR A 87 11.18 -3.46 28.36
C THR A 87 10.19 -2.40 27.87
N MET A 88 9.44 -2.75 26.84
CA MET A 88 8.38 -1.88 26.30
C MET A 88 7.30 -1.62 27.37
N ALA A 89 6.90 -2.63 28.10
CA ALA A 89 5.92 -2.50 29.19
C ALA A 89 6.41 -1.54 30.28
N GLU A 90 7.65 -1.71 30.78
CA GLU A 90 8.25 -0.83 31.80
C GLU A 90 8.34 0.63 31.34
N ASN A 91 8.65 0.87 30.06
CA ASN A 91 8.68 2.23 29.51
C ASN A 91 7.28 2.86 29.45
N LEU A 92 6.28 2.10 29.01
CA LEU A 92 4.90 2.59 28.95
C LEU A 92 4.29 2.81 30.33
N GLU A 93 4.62 1.97 31.31
CA GLU A 93 4.22 2.16 32.69
C GLU A 93 4.85 3.45 33.28
N ALA A 94 6.15 3.67 33.05
CA ALA A 94 6.84 4.86 33.51
C ALA A 94 6.33 6.16 32.87
N LEU A 95 5.91 6.10 31.59
CA LEU A 95 5.31 7.24 30.89
C LEU A 95 3.89 7.55 31.34
N ALA A 96 3.18 6.55 31.88
CA ALA A 96 1.79 6.65 32.33
C ALA A 96 0.88 7.43 31.35
N PRO A 97 0.81 7.03 30.07
CA PRO A 97 0.02 7.77 29.09
C PRO A 97 -1.47 7.77 29.48
N PRO A 98 -2.22 8.82 29.14
CA PRO A 98 -3.66 8.87 29.39
C PRO A 98 -4.40 7.78 28.61
N SER A 99 -5.66 7.54 28.99
CA SER A 99 -6.56 6.66 28.23
C SER A 99 -6.87 7.22 26.86
N LEU A 100 -7.33 6.37 25.94
CA LEU A 100 -7.81 6.78 24.61
C LEU A 100 -8.94 7.82 24.74
N ASP A 101 -8.92 8.81 23.85
CA ASP A 101 -9.94 9.87 23.79
C ASP A 101 -11.25 9.45 23.10
N ASP A 102 -11.22 8.30 22.41
CA ASP A 102 -12.32 7.71 21.64
C ASP A 102 -12.86 8.61 20.51
N ASP A 103 -12.10 9.61 20.11
CA ASP A 103 -12.41 10.52 18.99
C ASP A 103 -11.25 10.53 17.95
N VAL A 104 -10.06 10.99 18.32
CA VAL A 104 -8.86 10.94 17.46
C VAL A 104 -8.39 9.50 17.28
N ILE A 105 -8.31 8.76 18.39
CA ILE A 105 -8.01 7.33 18.45
C ILE A 105 -9.17 6.60 19.12
N ARG A 106 -9.85 5.77 18.35
CA ARG A 106 -10.98 4.98 18.84
C ARG A 106 -10.55 3.92 19.84
N SER A 107 -11.46 3.57 20.73
CA SER A 107 -11.29 2.41 21.62
C SER A 107 -11.34 1.10 20.82
N LEU A 108 -10.78 0.04 21.41
CA LEU A 108 -10.77 -1.29 20.82
C LEU A 108 -12.16 -1.91 20.71
N GLU A 109 -13.11 -1.48 21.58
CA GLU A 109 -14.51 -1.89 21.54
C GLU A 109 -15.30 -1.19 20.42
N ARG A 110 -14.81 -0.03 19.95
CA ARG A 110 -15.45 0.77 18.91
C ARG A 110 -14.49 1.19 17.82
N PRO A 111 -13.75 0.26 17.21
CA PRO A 111 -12.77 0.58 16.19
C PRO A 111 -13.45 1.16 14.94
N ILE A 112 -12.66 1.87 14.13
CA ILE A 112 -13.13 2.35 12.82
C ILE A 112 -13.40 1.16 11.89
N HIS A 113 -12.49 0.16 11.93
CA HIS A 113 -12.65 -1.14 11.28
C HIS A 113 -12.11 -2.23 12.19
N ALA A 114 -12.73 -3.40 12.13
CA ALA A 114 -12.32 -4.57 12.92
C ALA A 114 -10.93 -5.12 12.50
N THR A 115 -10.45 -4.78 11.31
CA THR A 115 -9.15 -5.21 10.78
C THR A 115 -8.29 -4.01 10.40
N GLY A 116 -7.00 -4.24 10.21
CA GLY A 116 -6.04 -3.23 9.77
C GLY A 116 -6.36 -2.65 8.39
N GLY A 117 -5.77 -1.51 8.08
CA GLY A 117 -6.06 -0.75 6.85
C GLY A 117 -5.13 -1.06 5.67
N LEU A 118 -4.25 -2.07 5.78
CA LEU A 118 -3.39 -2.57 4.71
C LEU A 118 -3.78 -4.01 4.40
N THR A 119 -3.83 -4.34 3.12
CA THR A 119 -4.10 -5.69 2.64
C THR A 119 -3.02 -6.11 1.66
N ILE A 120 -2.47 -7.29 1.86
CA ILE A 120 -1.61 -7.95 0.89
C ILE A 120 -2.50 -8.76 -0.05
N LEU A 121 -2.29 -8.54 -1.33
CA LEU A 121 -2.98 -9.21 -2.43
C LEU A 121 -2.06 -10.23 -3.07
N LYS A 122 -2.62 -11.33 -3.56
CA LYS A 122 -1.93 -12.30 -4.42
C LYS A 122 -2.82 -12.66 -5.60
N GLY A 123 -2.26 -13.28 -6.62
CA GLY A 123 -3.02 -13.73 -7.80
C GLY A 123 -2.18 -13.79 -9.05
N SER A 124 -2.81 -14.01 -10.18
CA SER A 124 -2.13 -14.16 -11.47
C SER A 124 -1.30 -12.94 -11.86
N LEU A 125 -1.70 -11.74 -11.41
CA LEU A 125 -0.95 -10.51 -11.67
C LEU A 125 0.12 -10.21 -10.62
N ALA A 126 -0.01 -10.74 -9.40
CA ALA A 126 0.93 -10.51 -8.30
C ALA A 126 1.22 -11.81 -7.53
N PRO A 127 1.89 -12.80 -8.13
CA PRO A 127 2.12 -14.10 -7.48
C PRO A 127 2.98 -14.01 -6.22
N GLU A 128 3.89 -13.05 -6.14
CA GLU A 128 4.73 -12.79 -4.96
C GLU A 128 4.12 -11.73 -4.02
N GLY A 129 3.04 -11.09 -4.44
CA GLY A 129 2.25 -10.16 -3.65
C GLY A 129 2.19 -8.75 -4.22
N ALA A 130 1.22 -8.01 -3.70
CA ALA A 130 1.05 -6.58 -3.90
C ALA A 130 0.43 -5.98 -2.64
N VAL A 131 0.48 -4.67 -2.49
CA VAL A 131 -0.03 -3.98 -1.30
C VAL A 131 -1.09 -2.98 -1.70
N VAL A 132 -2.25 -3.06 -1.05
CA VAL A 132 -3.33 -2.08 -1.18
C VAL A 132 -3.68 -1.47 0.17
N LYS A 133 -4.03 -0.18 0.15
CA LYS A 133 -4.68 0.46 1.30
C LYS A 133 -6.17 0.13 1.25
N SER A 134 -6.59 -0.94 1.88
CA SER A 134 -7.99 -1.38 1.92
C SER A 134 -8.90 -0.39 2.64
N ALA A 135 -8.31 0.48 3.46
CA ALA A 135 -8.99 1.50 4.22
C ALA A 135 -9.64 2.64 3.41
N GLY A 136 -9.55 2.68 2.10
CA GLY A 136 -10.08 3.76 1.24
C GLY A 136 -11.19 3.35 0.27
N PHE A 137 -11.59 2.08 0.27
CA PHE A 137 -12.52 1.54 -0.71
C PHE A 137 -13.96 1.47 -0.20
N ASP A 138 -14.89 1.98 -0.99
CA ASP A 138 -16.32 1.77 -0.80
C ASP A 138 -16.77 0.46 -1.50
N GLU A 139 -16.13 0.10 -2.63
CA GLU A 139 -16.33 -1.17 -3.35
C GLU A 139 -15.28 -2.19 -2.89
N THR A 140 -15.70 -3.43 -2.68
CA THR A 140 -14.80 -4.52 -2.30
C THR A 140 -14.15 -5.20 -3.50
N VAL A 141 -14.79 -5.09 -4.66
CA VAL A 141 -14.31 -5.62 -5.95
C VAL A 141 -14.26 -4.49 -6.97
N PHE A 142 -13.15 -4.36 -7.67
CA PHE A 142 -13.01 -3.46 -8.82
C PHE A 142 -12.60 -4.27 -10.05
N GLU A 143 -13.36 -4.12 -11.11
CA GLU A 143 -13.04 -4.68 -12.42
C GLU A 143 -12.86 -3.55 -13.43
N GLY A 144 -11.81 -3.64 -14.23
CA GLY A 144 -11.51 -2.60 -15.20
C GLY A 144 -10.63 -3.07 -16.36
N THR A 145 -10.42 -2.16 -17.29
CA THR A 145 -9.61 -2.39 -18.49
C THR A 145 -8.25 -1.75 -18.35
N ALA A 146 -7.19 -2.50 -18.63
CA ALA A 146 -5.82 -2.03 -18.50
C ALA A 146 -5.51 -0.91 -19.50
N ARG A 147 -4.81 0.11 -19.00
CA ARG A 147 -4.11 1.16 -19.74
C ARG A 147 -2.68 1.18 -19.26
N VAL A 148 -1.75 0.75 -20.09
CA VAL A 148 -0.37 0.40 -19.71
C VAL A 148 0.61 1.50 -20.06
N PHE A 149 1.45 1.85 -19.09
CA PHE A 149 2.44 2.92 -19.24
C PHE A 149 3.80 2.49 -18.65
N ASP A 150 4.87 2.71 -19.42
CA ASP A 150 6.22 2.49 -18.96
C ASP A 150 6.75 3.75 -18.24
N GLY A 151 6.30 3.92 -17.00
CA GLY A 151 6.66 5.02 -16.10
C GLY A 151 5.57 6.07 -15.92
N GLU A 152 5.69 6.82 -14.81
CA GLU A 152 4.71 7.81 -14.37
C GLU A 152 4.47 8.93 -15.41
N ARG A 153 5.52 9.35 -16.12
CA ARG A 153 5.41 10.46 -17.08
C ARG A 153 4.44 10.16 -18.22
N ALA A 154 4.53 8.96 -18.79
CA ALA A 154 3.63 8.55 -19.88
C ALA A 154 2.17 8.52 -19.42
N ALA A 155 1.91 8.04 -18.19
CA ALA A 155 0.57 8.05 -17.59
C ALA A 155 0.04 9.49 -17.38
N MET A 156 0.91 10.41 -16.93
CA MET A 156 0.56 11.83 -16.77
C MET A 156 0.20 12.50 -18.11
N ASP A 157 0.96 12.22 -19.17
CA ASP A 157 0.71 12.78 -20.50
C ASP A 157 -0.62 12.23 -21.06
N ALA A 158 -0.91 10.94 -20.89
CA ALA A 158 -2.18 10.31 -21.28
C ALA A 158 -3.38 10.89 -20.50
N LEU A 159 -3.24 11.09 -19.18
CA LEU A 159 -4.29 11.73 -18.38
C LEU A 159 -4.58 13.15 -18.87
N SER A 160 -3.53 13.93 -19.13
CA SER A 160 -3.65 15.30 -19.62
C SER A 160 -4.32 15.38 -21.00
N ALA A 161 -4.14 14.33 -21.81
CA ALA A 161 -4.78 14.17 -23.12
C ALA A 161 -6.22 13.61 -23.04
N GLY A 162 -6.75 13.34 -21.84
CA GLY A 162 -8.10 12.79 -21.65
C GLY A 162 -8.26 11.33 -22.07
N GLN A 163 -7.15 10.58 -22.15
CA GLN A 163 -7.15 9.18 -22.59
C GLN A 163 -7.46 8.18 -21.47
N ILE A 164 -7.44 8.62 -20.22
CA ILE A 164 -7.80 7.81 -19.06
C ILE A 164 -9.25 8.11 -18.69
N GLN A 165 -10.05 7.06 -18.54
CA GLN A 165 -11.49 7.15 -18.30
C GLN A 165 -11.90 6.35 -17.06
N ALA A 166 -13.15 6.53 -16.61
CA ALA A 166 -13.73 5.75 -15.55
C ALA A 166 -13.68 4.24 -15.89
N ARG A 167 -13.39 3.42 -14.88
CA ARG A 167 -13.19 1.95 -14.96
C ARG A 167 -11.90 1.53 -15.69
N ASP A 168 -11.00 2.45 -16.00
CA ASP A 168 -9.65 2.08 -16.42
C ASP A 168 -8.81 1.60 -15.24
N VAL A 169 -7.96 0.60 -15.49
CA VAL A 169 -6.86 0.20 -14.62
C VAL A 169 -5.57 0.77 -15.22
N VAL A 170 -5.08 1.83 -14.62
CA VAL A 170 -3.83 2.48 -15.04
C VAL A 170 -2.65 1.69 -14.49
N VAL A 171 -2.00 0.93 -15.37
CA VAL A 171 -0.84 0.09 -15.05
C VAL A 171 0.44 0.87 -15.35
N ILE A 172 1.19 1.22 -14.29
CA ILE A 172 2.48 1.90 -14.41
C ILE A 172 3.57 0.93 -14.00
N ARG A 173 4.42 0.56 -14.93
CA ARG A 173 5.47 -0.44 -14.73
C ARG A 173 6.88 0.13 -14.92
N TYR A 174 7.89 -0.64 -14.55
CA TYR A 174 9.30 -0.23 -14.50
C TYR A 174 9.58 0.92 -13.51
N GLU A 175 8.83 0.97 -12.43
CA GLU A 175 9.02 1.90 -11.30
C GLU A 175 9.39 1.17 -10.00
N GLY A 176 9.58 -0.17 -10.05
CA GLY A 176 10.05 -0.99 -8.95
C GLY A 176 11.52 -0.75 -8.60
N PRO A 177 12.06 -1.46 -7.59
CA PRO A 177 13.42 -1.23 -7.09
C PRO A 177 14.52 -1.42 -8.14
N LYS A 178 14.36 -2.32 -9.11
CA LYS A 178 15.32 -2.55 -10.20
C LYS A 178 14.96 -1.75 -11.46
N GLY A 179 13.69 -1.76 -11.86
CA GLY A 179 13.22 -1.07 -13.06
C GLY A 179 13.23 0.45 -12.93
N GLY A 180 12.97 0.96 -11.71
CA GLY A 180 13.03 2.38 -11.34
C GLY A 180 13.92 2.61 -10.12
N PRO A 181 15.27 2.48 -10.24
CA PRO A 181 16.16 2.58 -9.10
C PRO A 181 15.93 3.83 -8.25
N GLY A 182 15.90 3.62 -6.92
CA GLY A 182 15.45 4.61 -5.95
C GLY A 182 13.95 4.56 -5.65
N MET A 183 13.17 3.82 -6.48
CA MET A 183 11.74 3.53 -6.27
C MET A 183 10.97 4.75 -5.74
N ARG A 184 11.00 5.84 -6.50
CA ARG A 184 10.41 7.11 -6.10
C ARG A 184 8.91 6.98 -5.86
N GLU A 185 8.37 7.77 -4.92
CA GLU A 185 6.94 7.84 -4.72
C GLU A 185 6.24 8.58 -5.86
N MET A 186 5.27 7.93 -6.49
CA MET A 186 4.47 8.53 -7.57
C MET A 186 3.31 9.34 -6.97
N LEU A 187 3.59 10.61 -6.63
CA LEU A 187 2.58 11.51 -6.08
C LEU A 187 1.85 12.31 -7.17
N ALA A 188 2.53 12.62 -8.27
CA ALA A 188 1.98 13.48 -9.32
C ALA A 188 0.77 12.84 -9.98
N ILE A 189 0.88 11.61 -10.43
CA ILE A 189 -0.24 10.90 -11.09
C ILE A 189 -1.44 10.70 -10.17
N THR A 190 -1.22 10.36 -8.89
CA THR A 190 -2.31 10.17 -7.93
C THR A 190 -3.06 11.48 -7.65
N GLY A 191 -2.32 12.58 -7.54
CA GLY A 191 -2.90 13.92 -7.39
C GLY A 191 -3.66 14.36 -8.63
N ALA A 192 -3.12 14.09 -9.82
CA ALA A 192 -3.71 14.47 -11.09
C ALA A 192 -5.00 13.70 -11.39
N ILE A 193 -5.04 12.37 -11.16
CA ILE A 193 -6.27 11.55 -11.29
C ILE A 193 -7.37 12.05 -10.36
N LYS A 194 -7.01 12.39 -9.11
CA LYS A 194 -7.95 12.99 -8.17
C LYS A 194 -8.44 14.37 -8.64
N GLY A 195 -7.53 15.20 -9.16
CA GLY A 195 -7.85 16.53 -9.72
C GLY A 195 -8.76 16.45 -10.94
N ALA A 196 -8.65 15.40 -11.75
CA ALA A 196 -9.52 15.12 -12.88
C ALA A 196 -10.90 14.54 -12.47
N GLY A 197 -11.16 14.33 -11.18
CA GLY A 197 -12.42 13.78 -10.69
C GLY A 197 -12.51 12.26 -10.77
N LEU A 198 -11.45 11.57 -11.23
CA LEU A 198 -11.42 10.11 -11.47
C LEU A 198 -10.93 9.29 -10.27
N GLY A 199 -10.69 9.91 -9.12
CA GLY A 199 -10.03 9.27 -7.97
C GLY A 199 -10.80 8.10 -7.33
N LYS A 200 -12.08 7.89 -7.66
CA LYS A 200 -12.89 6.76 -7.22
C LYS A 200 -13.18 5.75 -8.34
N ASP A 201 -12.97 6.16 -9.57
CA ASP A 201 -13.42 5.43 -10.76
C ASP A 201 -12.28 4.75 -11.52
N VAL A 202 -11.03 5.02 -11.13
CA VAL A 202 -9.81 4.48 -11.75
C VAL A 202 -8.99 3.74 -10.70
N LEU A 203 -8.52 2.54 -11.04
CA LEU A 203 -7.54 1.80 -10.27
C LEU A 203 -6.13 2.13 -10.79
N LEU A 204 -5.24 2.58 -9.90
CA LEU A 204 -3.80 2.68 -10.15
C LEU A 204 -3.07 1.43 -9.70
N LEU A 205 -2.25 0.86 -10.55
CA LEU A 205 -1.50 -0.37 -10.30
C LEU A 205 -0.04 -0.18 -10.73
N THR A 206 0.91 -0.60 -9.89
CA THR A 206 2.35 -0.43 -10.18
C THR A 206 3.22 -1.44 -9.47
N ASP A 207 4.36 -1.79 -10.09
CA ASP A 207 5.49 -2.45 -9.43
C ASP A 207 6.31 -1.49 -8.54
N GLY A 208 6.10 -0.18 -8.70
CA GLY A 208 6.65 0.87 -7.85
C GLY A 208 5.84 1.12 -6.59
N ARG A 209 5.87 2.36 -6.07
CA ARG A 209 5.15 2.76 -4.85
C ARG A 209 4.47 4.11 -4.98
N PHE A 210 3.47 4.30 -4.15
CA PHE A 210 2.75 5.55 -4.00
C PHE A 210 3.07 6.22 -2.67
N SER A 211 2.87 7.53 -2.60
CA SER A 211 3.02 8.32 -1.38
C SER A 211 2.05 7.87 -0.27
N GLY A 212 2.48 8.02 0.98
CA GLY A 212 1.63 7.83 2.16
C GLY A 212 0.34 8.67 2.12
N GLY A 213 0.39 9.87 1.54
CA GLY A 213 -0.75 10.78 1.36
C GLY A 213 -1.68 10.45 0.19
N THR A 214 -1.38 9.42 -0.60
CA THR A 214 -2.21 9.01 -1.74
C THR A 214 -3.59 8.56 -1.29
N THR A 215 -4.61 9.05 -2.00
CA THR A 215 -6.02 8.65 -1.86
C THR A 215 -6.50 8.03 -3.16
N GLY A 216 -7.52 7.18 -3.08
CA GLY A 216 -8.09 6.46 -4.23
C GLY A 216 -7.62 5.02 -4.30
N LEU A 217 -8.04 4.33 -5.35
CA LEU A 217 -7.75 2.91 -5.61
C LEU A 217 -6.30 2.76 -6.09
N CYS A 218 -5.37 2.42 -5.18
CA CYS A 218 -3.95 2.30 -5.53
C CYS A 218 -3.36 1.01 -4.97
N VAL A 219 -2.87 0.16 -5.89
CA VAL A 219 -2.14 -1.08 -5.59
C VAL A 219 -0.68 -0.87 -5.98
N GLY A 220 0.21 -0.96 -5.03
CA GLY A 220 1.65 -0.84 -5.24
C GLY A 220 2.40 -2.12 -4.93
N HIS A 221 3.71 -2.08 -5.18
CA HIS A 221 4.63 -3.17 -4.89
C HIS A 221 4.22 -4.49 -5.55
N VAL A 222 3.65 -4.42 -6.77
CA VAL A 222 3.30 -5.63 -7.53
C VAL A 222 4.58 -6.41 -7.82
N ALA A 223 4.62 -7.64 -7.35
CA ALA A 223 5.80 -8.49 -7.45
C ALA A 223 5.47 -9.86 -8.07
N PRO A 224 6.40 -10.36 -8.90
CA PRO A 224 7.67 -9.77 -9.35
C PRO A 224 7.48 -8.49 -10.19
N GLU A 225 8.46 -7.55 -10.11
CA GLU A 225 8.41 -6.33 -10.91
C GLU A 225 8.61 -6.59 -12.42
N ALA A 226 8.25 -5.62 -13.24
CA ALA A 226 8.28 -5.79 -14.72
C ALA A 226 9.66 -6.14 -15.26
N VAL A 227 10.73 -5.52 -14.73
CA VAL A 227 12.10 -5.79 -15.20
C VAL A 227 12.58 -7.23 -14.88
N ASP A 228 11.99 -7.88 -13.89
CA ASP A 228 12.25 -9.29 -13.56
C ASP A 228 11.35 -10.27 -14.33
N GLY A 229 10.55 -9.78 -15.30
CA GLY A 229 9.62 -10.61 -16.05
C GLY A 229 8.39 -11.03 -15.25
N GLY A 230 8.02 -10.25 -14.23
CA GLY A 230 6.76 -10.45 -13.52
C GLY A 230 5.54 -10.30 -14.46
N PRO A 231 4.38 -10.85 -14.10
CA PRO A 231 3.18 -10.79 -14.94
C PRO A 231 2.80 -9.39 -15.42
N ILE A 232 3.08 -8.37 -14.61
CA ILE A 232 2.85 -6.96 -14.95
C ILE A 232 3.58 -6.53 -16.23
N ALA A 233 4.72 -7.15 -16.58
CA ALA A 233 5.46 -6.87 -17.80
C ALA A 233 4.68 -7.24 -19.07
N PHE A 234 3.79 -8.21 -18.97
CA PHE A 234 3.06 -8.80 -20.10
C PHE A 234 1.64 -8.26 -20.26
N VAL A 235 1.18 -7.43 -19.32
CA VAL A 235 -0.12 -6.74 -19.44
C VAL A 235 -0.09 -5.80 -20.64
N ARG A 236 -1.18 -5.80 -21.41
CA ARG A 236 -1.40 -4.92 -22.57
C ARG A 236 -2.65 -4.08 -22.39
N ASP A 237 -2.73 -3.01 -23.14
CA ASP A 237 -3.95 -2.21 -23.23
C ASP A 237 -5.13 -3.10 -23.64
N GLY A 238 -6.23 -2.98 -22.91
CA GLY A 238 -7.43 -3.76 -23.15
C GLY A 238 -7.57 -5.01 -22.28
N ASP A 239 -6.51 -5.50 -21.62
CA ASP A 239 -6.60 -6.64 -20.72
C ASP A 239 -7.55 -6.33 -19.55
N ARG A 240 -8.32 -7.32 -19.11
CA ARG A 240 -9.20 -7.18 -17.96
C ARG A 240 -8.44 -7.52 -16.69
N ILE A 241 -8.57 -6.64 -15.71
CA ILE A 241 -7.94 -6.79 -14.38
C ILE A 241 -9.02 -6.70 -13.31
N THR A 242 -8.97 -7.63 -12.36
CA THR A 242 -9.86 -7.70 -11.20
C THR A 242 -9.06 -7.56 -9.92
N LEU A 243 -9.44 -6.59 -9.10
CA LEU A 243 -9.03 -6.45 -7.71
C LEU A 243 -10.17 -6.87 -6.81
N ASP A 244 -9.97 -7.88 -5.96
CA ASP A 244 -10.89 -8.26 -4.90
C ASP A 244 -10.19 -8.12 -3.54
N VAL A 245 -10.57 -7.09 -2.80
CA VAL A 245 -9.95 -6.78 -1.50
C VAL A 245 -10.38 -7.77 -0.42
N LEU A 246 -11.61 -8.31 -0.48
CA LEU A 246 -12.11 -9.27 0.51
C LEU A 246 -11.44 -10.63 0.36
N ASN A 247 -11.33 -11.11 -0.87
CA ASN A 247 -10.64 -12.36 -1.19
C ASN A 247 -9.13 -12.19 -1.29
N ARG A 248 -8.62 -10.94 -1.22
CA ARG A 248 -7.20 -10.58 -1.28
C ARG A 248 -6.55 -11.03 -2.59
N THR A 249 -7.26 -10.88 -3.69
CA THR A 249 -6.76 -11.28 -5.00
C THR A 249 -6.56 -10.09 -5.94
N LEU A 250 -5.56 -10.24 -6.81
CA LEU A 250 -5.27 -9.35 -7.92
C LEU A 250 -5.02 -10.20 -9.16
N GLU A 251 -6.00 -10.19 -10.06
CA GLU A 251 -6.02 -11.09 -11.20
C GLU A 251 -5.97 -10.31 -12.53
N VAL A 252 -5.31 -10.89 -13.51
CA VAL A 252 -5.42 -10.49 -14.91
C VAL A 252 -6.03 -11.64 -15.70
N GLU A 253 -7.00 -11.35 -16.56
CA GLU A 253 -7.57 -12.34 -17.47
C GLU A 253 -6.53 -12.72 -18.50
N GLN A 254 -6.06 -13.97 -18.43
CA GLN A 254 -5.03 -14.50 -19.32
C GLN A 254 -5.72 -15.08 -20.56
N GLY A 255 -5.74 -14.30 -21.65
CA GLY A 255 -6.22 -14.78 -22.94
C GLY A 255 -5.27 -15.79 -23.58
N ASP A 256 -5.70 -16.36 -24.71
CA ASP A 256 -4.96 -17.42 -25.45
C ASP A 256 -3.55 -16.97 -25.88
N ASP A 257 -3.31 -15.67 -26.00
CA ASP A 257 -2.02 -15.08 -26.39
C ASP A 257 -1.07 -14.84 -25.22
N TRP A 258 -1.49 -15.08 -23.95
CA TRP A 258 -0.72 -14.71 -22.76
C TRP A 258 0.68 -15.31 -22.74
N GLU A 259 0.81 -16.61 -22.99
CA GLU A 259 2.11 -17.27 -22.99
C GLU A 259 3.01 -16.79 -24.13
N SER A 260 2.42 -16.50 -25.31
CA SER A 260 3.19 -15.97 -26.44
C SER A 260 3.76 -14.56 -26.20
N ARG A 261 3.18 -13.81 -25.27
CA ARG A 261 3.70 -12.48 -24.89
C ARG A 261 5.06 -12.54 -24.19
N LYS A 262 5.41 -13.72 -23.64
CA LYS A 262 6.70 -13.97 -22.98
C LYS A 262 7.80 -14.37 -23.96
N GLU A 263 7.42 -14.83 -25.14
CA GLU A 263 8.37 -15.26 -26.16
C GLU A 263 9.19 -14.08 -26.69
N GLY A 264 10.53 -14.20 -26.58
CA GLY A 264 11.45 -13.14 -27.02
C GLY A 264 11.37 -11.85 -26.23
N TRP A 265 10.66 -11.84 -25.07
CA TRP A 265 10.65 -10.67 -24.23
C TRP A 265 12.02 -10.42 -23.58
N GLU A 266 12.44 -9.17 -23.63
CA GLU A 266 13.64 -8.69 -22.93
C GLU A 266 13.25 -7.48 -22.06
N PRO A 267 13.84 -7.35 -20.85
CA PRO A 267 13.56 -6.21 -19.99
C PRO A 267 14.06 -4.90 -20.64
N ASN A 268 13.39 -3.81 -20.31
CA ASN A 268 13.86 -2.49 -20.69
C ASN A 268 15.30 -2.27 -20.17
N PRO A 269 16.17 -1.57 -20.93
CA PRO A 269 17.51 -1.28 -20.48
C PRO A 269 17.50 -0.46 -19.17
N PRO A 270 18.52 -0.62 -18.29
CA PRO A 270 18.57 0.13 -17.05
C PRO A 270 18.46 1.63 -17.26
N LYS A 271 17.62 2.30 -16.49
CA LYS A 271 17.44 3.78 -16.56
C LYS A 271 18.74 4.54 -16.23
N TYR A 272 19.61 3.95 -15.43
CA TYR A 272 20.88 4.55 -15.03
C TYR A 272 22.02 3.55 -15.23
N THR A 273 23.13 4.01 -15.82
CA THR A 273 24.33 3.19 -16.06
C THR A 273 25.52 3.64 -15.18
N ARG A 274 25.37 4.70 -14.40
CA ARG A 274 26.40 5.27 -13.53
C ARG A 274 25.81 5.84 -12.23
N GLY A 275 26.70 6.00 -11.24
CA GLY A 275 26.31 6.55 -9.93
C GLY A 275 25.69 5.52 -9.00
N VAL A 276 25.14 5.98 -7.88
CA VAL A 276 24.51 5.13 -6.86
C VAL A 276 23.31 4.36 -7.41
N LEU A 277 22.55 4.97 -8.30
CA LEU A 277 21.36 4.37 -8.89
C LEU A 277 21.65 3.45 -10.08
N GLY A 278 22.90 3.40 -10.55
CA GLY A 278 23.33 2.52 -11.64
C GLY A 278 24.09 1.27 -11.19
N LYS A 279 24.01 0.92 -9.90
CA LYS A 279 24.69 -0.25 -9.30
C LYS A 279 23.72 -1.39 -9.11
#